data_6f9bd9dc2e2d41e046b2af558c67be41
#
_entry.id   6f9bd9dc2e2d41e046b2af558c67be41
#
_cell.length_a   1.000
_cell.length_b   1.000
_cell.length_c   1.000
_cell.angle_alpha   90.00
_cell.angle_beta   90.00
_cell.angle_gamma   90.00
#
_symmetry.space_group_name_H-M   'P 1'
#
loop_
_entity.id
_entity.type
_entity.pdbx_description
1 polymer ?
#
loop_
_entity_poly.entity_id
_entity_poly.type
_entity_poly.pdbx_seq_one_letter_code
_entity_poly.pdbx_strand_id
1 'polypeptide(L)'
;GLIGGALGIFLFVFMLALSQLRFGREQADKHGISERNASRMGGLAILLGTALFCAAAIFESGFDSVWIGGGLARGYEWAALLIGLVGLIDDLTQRLSPIRRLAVMVIIVASALALTPSLVPGSIDFWVFEQVLNHPVVMALAATLIVLGFINAGNIADGANGLLAITSLCVFFIAYQHTQTVLFFGLFVSVAVFTLYNLLSGQLFLGDFGSYGLSAMMALACLDLLHSSGASIWFFAAILSYPCTEIVRVIVNRLLKKTKQSL
;
A
#
# COMPACT_ATOMS: atom_id res chain seq x y z
N GLY A 1 26.88 -0.43 -1.32
CA GLY A 1 26.87 0.64 -2.32
C GLY A 1 26.68 0.17 -3.77
N LEU A 2 27.62 -0.60 -4.34
CA LEU A 2 27.59 -1.00 -5.75
C LEU A 2 26.42 -1.92 -6.10
N ILE A 3 26.11 -2.89 -5.25
CA ILE A 3 25.01 -3.86 -5.46
C ILE A 3 23.65 -3.13 -5.46
N GLY A 4 23.43 -2.22 -4.52
CA GLY A 4 22.20 -1.42 -4.47
C GLY A 4 21.99 -0.55 -5.70
N GLY A 5 23.08 0.05 -6.21
CA GLY A 5 23.04 0.83 -7.45
C GLY A 5 22.72 -0.04 -8.67
N ALA A 6 23.36 -1.21 -8.79
CA ALA A 6 23.11 -2.17 -9.87
C ALA A 6 21.67 -2.69 -9.85
N LEU A 7 21.13 -3.01 -8.66
CA LEU A 7 19.72 -3.43 -8.50
C LEU A 7 18.75 -2.31 -8.88
N GLY A 8 19.04 -1.06 -8.54
CA GLY A 8 18.21 0.08 -8.93
C GLY A 8 18.15 0.27 -10.45
N ILE A 9 19.30 0.18 -11.13
CA ILE A 9 19.37 0.27 -12.60
C ILE A 9 18.63 -0.92 -13.24
N PHE A 10 18.87 -2.14 -12.74
CA PHE A 10 18.15 -3.32 -13.22
C PHE A 10 16.64 -3.16 -13.07
N LEU A 11 16.17 -2.69 -11.92
CA LEU A 11 14.75 -2.47 -11.66
C LEU A 11 14.15 -1.43 -12.61
N PHE A 12 14.89 -0.35 -12.91
CA PHE A 12 14.43 0.67 -13.86
C PHE A 12 14.30 0.08 -15.30
N VAL A 13 15.29 -0.69 -15.76
CA VAL A 13 15.24 -1.38 -17.05
C VAL A 13 14.11 -2.40 -17.08
N PHE A 14 13.89 -3.12 -15.98
CA PHE A 14 12.80 -4.07 -15.85
C PHE A 14 11.42 -3.38 -15.93
N MET A 15 11.25 -2.23 -15.28
CA MET A 15 10.02 -1.43 -15.40
C MET A 15 9.79 -0.94 -16.83
N LEU A 16 10.86 -0.54 -17.53
CA LEU A 16 10.80 -0.21 -18.95
C LEU A 16 10.29 -1.41 -19.76
N ALA A 17 10.82 -2.60 -19.53
CA ALA A 17 10.37 -3.82 -20.20
C ALA A 17 8.90 -4.15 -19.92
N LEU A 18 8.47 -4.05 -18.64
CA LEU A 18 7.07 -4.28 -18.25
C LEU A 18 6.11 -3.28 -18.90
N SER A 19 6.51 -2.02 -19.08
CA SER A 19 5.68 -1.02 -19.72
C SER A 19 5.42 -1.32 -21.21
N GLN A 20 6.30 -2.10 -21.86
CA GLN A 20 6.17 -2.52 -23.25
C GLN A 20 5.27 -3.76 -23.42
N LEU A 21 4.98 -4.50 -22.33
CA LEU A 21 4.13 -5.67 -22.44
C LEU A 21 2.68 -5.27 -22.78
N ARG A 22 2.07 -6.00 -23.71
CA ARG A 22 0.67 -5.78 -24.10
C ARG A 22 -0.33 -6.24 -23.03
N PHE A 23 0.11 -7.05 -22.08
CA PHE A 23 -0.70 -7.61 -21.00
C PHE A 23 -1.01 -6.54 -19.95
N GLY A 24 -2.26 -6.45 -19.52
CA GLY A 24 -2.69 -5.46 -18.52
C GLY A 24 -2.76 -4.02 -19.03
N ARG A 25 -2.77 -3.78 -20.35
CA ARG A 25 -2.95 -2.44 -20.93
C ARG A 25 -4.40 -2.00 -20.85
N GLU A 26 -4.62 -0.82 -20.32
CA GLU A 26 -5.90 -0.13 -20.37
C GLU A 26 -6.12 0.49 -21.76
N GLN A 27 -7.31 0.30 -22.35
CA GLN A 27 -7.69 1.02 -23.54
C GLN A 27 -7.91 2.50 -23.19
N ALA A 28 -7.30 3.41 -23.95
CA ALA A 28 -7.31 4.86 -23.73
C ALA A 28 -8.71 5.50 -23.57
N ASP A 29 -9.75 4.81 -24.01
CA ASP A 29 -11.13 5.32 -24.08
C ASP A 29 -11.89 5.34 -22.74
N LYS A 30 -11.42 4.65 -21.69
CA LYS A 30 -12.24 4.49 -20.48
C LYS A 30 -12.21 5.64 -19.48
N HIS A 31 -11.14 6.44 -19.42
CA HIS A 31 -11.01 7.48 -18.38
C HIS A 31 -10.52 8.86 -18.86
N GLY A 32 -10.30 9.08 -20.16
CA GLY A 32 -10.06 10.41 -20.74
C GLY A 32 -8.78 11.14 -20.30
N ILE A 33 -7.86 10.48 -19.56
CA ILE A 33 -6.70 11.13 -18.94
C ILE A 33 -5.39 10.84 -19.71
N SER A 34 -5.32 9.80 -20.53
CA SER A 34 -4.10 9.48 -21.27
C SER A 34 -4.42 8.96 -22.67
N GLU A 35 -3.82 9.60 -23.67
CA GLU A 35 -3.87 9.15 -25.07
C GLU A 35 -3.00 7.89 -25.32
N ARG A 36 -2.30 7.38 -24.30
CA ARG A 36 -1.38 6.25 -24.40
C ARG A 36 -1.88 5.03 -23.62
N ASN A 37 -1.75 3.86 -24.23
CA ASN A 37 -1.99 2.58 -23.58
C ASN A 37 -0.94 2.34 -22.49
N ALA A 38 -1.28 2.53 -21.22
CA ALA A 38 -0.38 2.31 -20.10
C ALA A 38 -0.57 0.90 -19.51
N SER A 39 0.51 0.32 -18.97
CA SER A 39 0.50 -0.97 -18.30
C SER A 39 0.14 -0.81 -16.81
N ARG A 40 -0.69 -1.70 -16.27
CA ARG A 40 -1.07 -1.74 -14.83
C ARG A 40 -0.18 -2.67 -13.99
N MET A 41 1.03 -2.93 -14.45
CA MET A 41 1.95 -3.89 -13.81
C MET A 41 2.92 -3.25 -12.81
N GLY A 42 2.73 -1.97 -12.46
CA GLY A 42 3.65 -1.24 -11.56
C GLY A 42 3.74 -1.84 -10.18
N GLY A 43 2.61 -2.25 -9.60
CA GLY A 43 2.60 -2.93 -8.31
C GLY A 43 3.39 -4.23 -8.29
N LEU A 44 3.29 -5.03 -9.37
CA LEU A 44 4.08 -6.26 -9.52
C LEU A 44 5.58 -5.95 -9.66
N ALA A 45 5.93 -4.88 -10.37
CA ALA A 45 7.32 -4.43 -10.49
C ALA A 45 7.90 -4.04 -9.11
N ILE A 46 7.13 -3.34 -8.28
CA ILE A 46 7.53 -2.98 -6.93
C ILE A 46 7.73 -4.24 -6.06
N LEU A 47 6.80 -5.21 -6.14
CA LEU A 47 6.93 -6.46 -5.40
C LEU A 47 8.21 -7.22 -5.78
N LEU A 48 8.46 -7.39 -7.08
CA LEU A 48 9.65 -8.09 -7.58
C LEU A 48 10.93 -7.34 -7.22
N GLY A 49 10.93 -6.02 -7.32
CA GLY A 49 12.06 -5.18 -6.89
C GLY A 49 12.35 -5.36 -5.41
N THR A 50 11.33 -5.29 -4.56
CA THR A 50 11.47 -5.51 -3.11
C THR A 50 11.98 -6.91 -2.80
N ALA A 51 11.45 -7.95 -3.47
CA ALA A 51 11.93 -9.32 -3.30
C ALA A 51 13.40 -9.48 -3.70
N LEU A 52 13.87 -8.81 -4.75
CA LEU A 52 15.27 -8.80 -5.15
C LEU A 52 16.17 -8.13 -4.11
N PHE A 53 15.76 -7.02 -3.51
CA PHE A 53 16.50 -6.40 -2.42
C PHE A 53 16.59 -7.30 -1.19
N CYS A 54 15.49 -7.95 -0.81
CA CYS A 54 15.49 -8.93 0.28
C CYS A 54 16.39 -10.14 -0.04
N ALA A 55 16.31 -10.69 -1.25
CA ALA A 55 17.16 -11.80 -1.67
C ALA A 55 18.65 -11.43 -1.67
N ALA A 56 19.01 -10.23 -2.15
CA ALA A 56 20.39 -9.75 -2.12
C ALA A 56 20.92 -9.60 -0.69
N ALA A 57 20.11 -9.08 0.23
CA ALA A 57 20.48 -8.96 1.63
C ALA A 57 20.69 -10.32 2.30
N ILE A 58 19.83 -11.30 2.01
CA ILE A 58 19.98 -12.68 2.49
C ILE A 58 21.27 -13.30 1.95
N PHE A 59 21.58 -13.05 0.68
CA PHE A 59 22.80 -13.56 0.06
C PHE A 59 24.09 -12.96 0.66
N GLU A 60 24.08 -11.65 0.95
CA GLU A 60 25.24 -10.96 1.53
C GLU A 60 25.47 -11.30 3.01
N SER A 61 24.39 -11.36 3.80
CA SER A 61 24.47 -11.43 5.26
C SER A 61 24.14 -12.82 5.83
N GLY A 62 23.63 -13.72 5.00
CA GLY A 62 23.09 -15.01 5.42
C GLY A 62 21.66 -14.90 5.98
N PHE A 63 20.89 -15.99 5.82
CA PHE A 63 19.47 -16.01 6.20
C PHE A 63 19.25 -15.76 7.70
N ASP A 64 20.06 -16.39 8.53
CA ASP A 64 19.91 -16.30 10.00
C ASP A 64 20.19 -14.89 10.53
N SER A 65 21.20 -14.19 10.01
CA SER A 65 21.52 -12.84 10.45
C SER A 65 20.45 -11.80 10.10
N VAL A 66 19.80 -11.97 8.94
CA VAL A 66 18.75 -11.07 8.46
C VAL A 66 17.42 -11.37 9.13
N TRP A 67 17.12 -12.66 9.38
CA TRP A 67 15.85 -13.09 9.94
C TRP A 67 15.81 -12.98 11.47
N ILE A 68 16.83 -13.50 12.15
CA ILE A 68 16.90 -13.52 13.63
C ILE A 68 17.08 -12.12 14.20
N GLY A 69 17.78 -11.23 13.49
CA GLY A 69 17.91 -9.83 13.88
C GLY A 69 16.66 -8.98 13.74
N GLY A 70 15.53 -9.57 13.31
CA GLY A 70 14.28 -8.84 13.02
C GLY A 70 14.39 -7.91 11.80
N GLY A 71 15.49 -8.03 11.04
CA GLY A 71 15.82 -7.11 9.96
C GLY A 71 15.11 -7.37 8.63
N LEU A 72 14.50 -8.54 8.43
CA LEU A 72 13.88 -8.87 7.15
C LEU A 72 12.41 -8.45 7.08
N ALA A 73 11.60 -8.84 8.08
CA ALA A 73 10.15 -8.71 8.07
C ALA A 73 9.59 -8.41 9.46
N ARG A 74 8.35 -7.95 9.53
CA ARG A 74 7.63 -7.62 10.78
C ARG A 74 6.56 -8.66 11.13
N GLY A 75 6.26 -9.58 10.22
CA GLY A 75 5.34 -10.70 10.44
C GLY A 75 3.89 -10.45 9.98
N TYR A 76 3.58 -9.29 9.39
CA TYR A 76 2.25 -8.96 8.86
C TYR A 76 2.24 -8.70 7.34
N GLU A 77 3.37 -8.76 6.68
CA GLU A 77 3.56 -8.45 5.26
C GLU A 77 2.76 -9.38 4.34
N TRP A 78 2.54 -10.61 4.79
CA TRP A 78 1.69 -11.56 4.08
C TRP A 78 0.28 -11.04 3.84
N ALA A 79 -0.27 -10.24 4.80
CA ALA A 79 -1.60 -9.69 4.66
C ALA A 79 -1.64 -8.64 3.54
N ALA A 80 -0.65 -7.75 3.48
CA ALA A 80 -0.52 -6.78 2.39
C ALA A 80 -0.35 -7.47 1.02
N LEU A 81 0.44 -8.56 0.97
CA LEU A 81 0.59 -9.37 -0.25
C LEU A 81 -0.73 -10.02 -0.66
N LEU A 82 -1.47 -10.65 0.25
CA LEU A 82 -2.76 -11.27 -0.05
C LEU A 82 -3.79 -10.23 -0.52
N ILE A 83 -3.83 -9.06 0.10
CA ILE A 83 -4.70 -7.95 -0.32
C ILE A 83 -4.32 -7.47 -1.72
N GLY A 84 -3.03 -7.33 -2.01
CA GLY A 84 -2.55 -7.06 -3.37
C GLY A 84 -3.00 -8.13 -4.37
N LEU A 85 -2.89 -9.43 -4.01
CA LEU A 85 -3.34 -10.52 -4.86
C LEU A 85 -4.86 -10.46 -5.14
N VAL A 86 -5.68 -10.03 -4.20
CA VAL A 86 -7.10 -9.76 -4.47
C VAL A 86 -7.24 -8.69 -5.54
N GLY A 87 -6.44 -7.62 -5.50
CA GLY A 87 -6.38 -6.60 -6.55
C GLY A 87 -5.92 -7.17 -7.90
N LEU A 88 -4.89 -8.04 -7.90
CA LEU A 88 -4.41 -8.68 -9.13
C LEU A 88 -5.51 -9.54 -9.78
N ILE A 89 -6.24 -10.32 -8.98
CA ILE A 89 -7.36 -11.12 -9.49
C ILE A 89 -8.42 -10.21 -10.11
N ASP A 90 -8.69 -9.05 -9.51
CA ASP A 90 -9.64 -8.08 -10.06
C ASP A 90 -9.14 -7.45 -11.36
N ASP A 91 -7.88 -7.03 -11.43
CA ASP A 91 -7.23 -6.52 -12.65
C ASP A 91 -7.30 -7.53 -13.81
N LEU A 92 -7.10 -8.82 -13.52
CA LEU A 92 -7.08 -9.88 -14.53
C LEU A 92 -8.47 -10.33 -14.96
N THR A 93 -9.42 -10.41 -14.03
CA THR A 93 -10.71 -11.04 -14.30
C THR A 93 -11.85 -10.05 -14.49
N GLN A 94 -11.76 -8.86 -13.85
CA GLN A 94 -12.83 -7.85 -13.77
C GLN A 94 -14.17 -8.44 -13.32
N ARG A 95 -14.15 -9.54 -12.54
CA ARG A 95 -15.34 -10.32 -12.14
C ARG A 95 -15.64 -10.26 -10.65
N LEU A 96 -14.75 -9.68 -9.85
CA LEU A 96 -14.98 -9.59 -8.41
C LEU A 96 -16.00 -8.50 -8.09
N SER A 97 -17.13 -8.90 -7.48
CA SER A 97 -18.05 -7.90 -6.96
C SER A 97 -17.41 -7.12 -5.79
N PRO A 98 -17.72 -5.82 -5.64
CA PRO A 98 -17.15 -5.00 -4.56
C PRO A 98 -17.36 -5.61 -3.17
N ILE A 99 -18.54 -6.25 -2.94
CA ILE A 99 -18.86 -6.88 -1.66
C ILE A 99 -17.97 -8.10 -1.40
N ARG A 100 -17.76 -8.97 -2.40
CA ARG A 100 -16.89 -10.15 -2.26
C ARG A 100 -15.44 -9.74 -1.99
N ARG A 101 -14.94 -8.74 -2.70
CA ARG A 101 -13.62 -8.17 -2.51
C ARG A 101 -13.46 -7.63 -1.09
N LEU A 102 -14.41 -6.82 -0.63
CA LEU A 102 -14.40 -6.28 0.73
C LEU A 102 -14.44 -7.39 1.78
N ALA A 103 -15.30 -8.42 1.60
CA ALA A 103 -15.39 -9.54 2.55
C ALA A 103 -14.07 -10.30 2.69
N VAL A 104 -13.37 -10.57 1.58
CA VAL A 104 -12.05 -11.22 1.61
C VAL A 104 -11.03 -10.33 2.30
N MET A 105 -11.00 -9.02 2.02
CA MET A 105 -10.10 -8.09 2.67
C MET A 105 -10.36 -7.99 4.19
N VAL A 106 -11.64 -8.01 4.63
CA VAL A 106 -12.01 -8.05 6.06
C VAL A 106 -11.39 -9.26 6.75
N ILE A 107 -11.52 -10.46 6.15
CA ILE A 107 -10.96 -11.69 6.71
C ILE A 107 -9.44 -11.59 6.82
N ILE A 108 -8.76 -11.10 5.79
CA ILE A 108 -7.29 -10.97 5.78
C ILE A 108 -6.83 -10.00 6.86
N VAL A 109 -7.43 -8.79 6.93
CA VAL A 109 -7.05 -7.77 7.92
C VAL A 109 -7.34 -8.24 9.33
N ALA A 110 -8.53 -8.79 9.60
CA ALA A 110 -8.88 -9.32 10.92
C ALA A 110 -7.93 -10.44 11.35
N SER A 111 -7.54 -11.33 10.42
CA SER A 111 -6.54 -12.37 10.69
C SER A 111 -5.17 -11.78 11.01
N ALA A 112 -4.73 -10.74 10.29
CA ALA A 112 -3.45 -10.07 10.57
C ALA A 112 -3.44 -9.45 11.96
N LEU A 113 -4.50 -8.75 12.36
CA LEU A 113 -4.62 -8.14 13.70
C LEU A 113 -4.70 -9.22 14.81
N ALA A 114 -5.37 -10.35 14.55
CA ALA A 114 -5.45 -11.45 15.51
C ALA A 114 -4.11 -12.18 15.68
N LEU A 115 -3.35 -12.38 14.60
CA LEU A 115 -2.05 -13.06 14.63
C LEU A 115 -0.90 -12.15 15.09
N THR A 116 -1.08 -10.82 14.96
CA THR A 116 -0.11 -9.82 15.38
C THR A 116 -0.79 -8.79 16.29
N PRO A 117 -1.02 -9.12 17.57
CA PRO A 117 -1.75 -8.24 18.51
C PRO A 117 -1.12 -6.86 18.70
N SER A 118 0.19 -6.72 18.46
CA SER A 118 0.89 -5.43 18.49
C SER A 118 0.41 -4.43 17.46
N LEU A 119 -0.30 -4.86 16.42
CA LEU A 119 -0.95 -3.97 15.44
C LEU A 119 -2.22 -3.31 16.00
N VAL A 120 -2.80 -3.84 17.07
CA VAL A 120 -3.98 -3.23 17.69
C VAL A 120 -3.51 -2.17 18.68
N PRO A 121 -3.82 -0.87 18.46
CA PRO A 121 -3.42 0.19 19.37
C PRO A 121 -3.98 -0.05 20.78
N GLY A 122 -3.16 0.16 21.82
CA GLY A 122 -3.60 0.02 23.21
C GLY A 122 -4.52 1.16 23.66
N SER A 123 -4.31 2.36 23.13
CA SER A 123 -5.14 3.55 23.35
C SER A 123 -5.08 4.44 22.12
N ILE A 124 -6.12 5.21 21.89
CA ILE A 124 -6.13 6.31 20.91
C ILE A 124 -6.46 7.57 21.73
N ASP A 125 -5.61 8.58 21.66
CA ASP A 125 -5.80 9.88 22.33
C ASP A 125 -6.96 10.66 21.69
N PHE A 126 -8.17 10.11 21.84
CA PHE A 126 -9.40 10.68 21.34
C PHE A 126 -10.42 10.77 22.48
N TRP A 127 -10.32 11.85 23.25
CA TRP A 127 -11.02 12.07 24.52
C TRP A 127 -12.54 11.78 24.50
N VAL A 128 -13.21 11.99 23.34
CA VAL A 128 -14.66 11.79 23.20
C VAL A 128 -15.06 10.30 23.24
N PHE A 129 -14.19 9.41 22.75
CA PHE A 129 -14.49 7.98 22.60
C PHE A 129 -13.56 7.07 23.41
N GLU A 130 -12.73 7.65 24.27
CA GLU A 130 -11.68 6.92 24.99
C GLU A 130 -12.24 5.72 25.78
N GLN A 131 -13.36 5.90 26.49
CA GLN A 131 -13.98 4.81 27.27
C GLN A 131 -14.48 3.64 26.40
N VAL A 132 -14.97 3.92 25.19
CA VAL A 132 -15.50 2.91 24.27
C VAL A 132 -14.36 2.23 23.53
N LEU A 133 -13.37 3.01 23.10
CA LEU A 133 -12.22 2.53 22.32
C LEU A 133 -11.23 1.74 23.17
N ASN A 134 -11.19 1.93 24.50
CA ASN A 134 -10.33 1.16 25.39
C ASN A 134 -10.73 -0.32 25.55
N HIS A 135 -11.90 -0.73 25.00
CA HIS A 135 -12.25 -2.15 24.97
C HIS A 135 -11.50 -2.86 23.83
N PRO A 136 -10.70 -3.93 24.09
CA PRO A 136 -9.82 -4.54 23.08
C PRO A 136 -10.53 -4.99 21.80
N VAL A 137 -11.75 -5.54 21.94
CA VAL A 137 -12.55 -5.97 20.76
C VAL A 137 -13.00 -4.77 19.92
N VAL A 138 -13.43 -3.69 20.60
CA VAL A 138 -13.85 -2.45 19.90
C VAL A 138 -12.67 -1.84 19.19
N MET A 139 -11.50 -1.81 19.82
CA MET A 139 -10.27 -1.31 19.23
C MET A 139 -9.84 -2.14 18.00
N ALA A 140 -9.90 -3.47 18.09
CA ALA A 140 -9.59 -4.35 16.96
C ALA A 140 -10.56 -4.16 15.79
N LEU A 141 -11.86 -3.98 16.07
CA LEU A 141 -12.86 -3.65 15.05
C LEU A 141 -12.60 -2.28 14.42
N ALA A 142 -12.31 -1.27 15.24
CA ALA A 142 -11.97 0.07 14.74
C ALA A 142 -10.71 0.05 13.87
N ALA A 143 -9.65 -0.63 14.31
CA ALA A 143 -8.42 -0.80 13.53
C ALA A 143 -8.70 -1.51 12.20
N THR A 144 -9.51 -2.57 12.21
CA THR A 144 -9.94 -3.27 10.98
C THR A 144 -10.64 -2.32 10.01
N LEU A 145 -11.60 -1.54 10.50
CA LEU A 145 -12.35 -0.59 9.67
C LEU A 145 -11.46 0.53 9.12
N ILE A 146 -10.53 1.04 9.93
CA ILE A 146 -9.56 2.08 9.51
C ILE A 146 -8.66 1.54 8.41
N VAL A 147 -8.09 0.34 8.58
CA VAL A 147 -7.23 -0.30 7.56
C VAL A 147 -8.00 -0.52 6.26
N LEU A 148 -9.20 -1.08 6.32
CA LEU A 148 -10.04 -1.32 5.14
C LEU A 148 -10.47 -0.01 4.46
N GLY A 149 -10.83 1.00 5.24
CA GLY A 149 -11.15 2.33 4.74
C GLY A 149 -9.97 2.93 4.01
N PHE A 150 -8.75 2.82 4.58
CA PHE A 150 -7.54 3.34 3.98
C PHE A 150 -7.14 2.58 2.70
N ILE A 151 -7.28 1.24 2.65
CA ILE A 151 -7.03 0.44 1.44
C ILE A 151 -7.92 0.93 0.28
N ASN A 152 -9.21 1.13 0.55
CA ASN A 152 -10.13 1.64 -0.46
C ASN A 152 -9.84 3.11 -0.83
N ALA A 153 -9.44 3.94 0.15
CA ALA A 153 -9.03 5.32 -0.08
C ALA A 153 -7.81 5.40 -1.00
N GLY A 154 -6.80 4.57 -0.75
CA GLY A 154 -5.59 4.50 -1.56
C GLY A 154 -5.86 4.07 -3.00
N ASN A 155 -6.73 3.08 -3.20
CA ASN A 155 -7.12 2.68 -4.55
C ASN A 155 -7.86 3.80 -5.31
N ILE A 156 -8.69 4.58 -4.61
CA ILE A 156 -9.35 5.76 -5.22
C ILE A 156 -8.32 6.86 -5.51
N ALA A 157 -7.36 7.08 -4.62
CA ALA A 157 -6.31 8.10 -4.75
C ALA A 157 -5.29 7.78 -5.87
N ASP A 158 -5.13 6.50 -6.25
CA ASP A 158 -4.24 6.07 -7.34
C ASP A 158 -4.69 6.63 -8.72
N GLY A 159 -5.91 7.13 -8.83
CA GLY A 159 -6.38 7.83 -10.03
C GLY A 159 -5.60 9.12 -10.36
N ALA A 160 -4.76 9.64 -9.46
CA ALA A 160 -3.89 10.79 -9.68
C ALA A 160 -2.43 10.33 -9.73
N ASN A 161 -1.78 10.50 -10.88
CA ASN A 161 -0.42 10.02 -11.16
C ASN A 161 0.58 10.30 -10.03
N GLY A 162 1.14 9.24 -9.46
CA GLY A 162 2.25 9.29 -8.51
C GLY A 162 1.89 9.68 -7.06
N LEU A 163 0.68 10.15 -6.77
CA LEU A 163 0.36 10.66 -5.44
C LEU A 163 0.33 9.55 -4.37
N LEU A 164 -0.28 8.41 -4.68
CA LEU A 164 -0.23 7.26 -3.77
C LEU A 164 1.20 6.74 -3.59
N ALA A 165 1.98 6.70 -4.66
CA ALA A 165 3.36 6.27 -4.63
C ALA A 165 4.23 7.22 -3.77
N ILE A 166 4.05 8.54 -3.88
CA ILE A 166 4.76 9.52 -3.05
C ILE A 166 4.38 9.36 -1.57
N THR A 167 3.09 9.17 -1.25
CA THR A 167 2.65 8.88 0.13
C THR A 167 3.32 7.60 0.66
N SER A 168 3.39 6.55 -0.19
CA SER A 168 4.06 5.29 0.16
C SER A 168 5.55 5.49 0.45
N LEU A 169 6.24 6.35 -0.32
CA LEU A 169 7.65 6.70 -0.08
C LEU A 169 7.85 7.30 1.32
N CYS A 170 6.99 8.25 1.72
CA CYS A 170 7.08 8.85 3.04
C CYS A 170 6.91 7.81 4.15
N VAL A 171 5.89 6.96 4.05
CA VAL A 171 5.62 5.93 5.06
C VAL A 171 6.74 4.90 5.13
N PHE A 172 7.20 4.36 3.99
CA PHE A 172 8.26 3.34 3.98
C PHE A 172 9.62 3.88 4.38
N PHE A 173 9.91 5.16 4.08
CA PHE A 173 11.10 5.82 4.58
C PHE A 173 11.08 5.92 6.11
N ILE A 174 9.97 6.38 6.70
CA ILE A 174 9.81 6.47 8.16
C ILE A 174 9.89 5.09 8.80
N ALA A 175 9.21 4.10 8.22
CA ALA A 175 9.25 2.72 8.69
C ALA A 175 10.67 2.14 8.65
N TYR A 176 11.41 2.39 7.57
CA TYR A 176 12.81 2.00 7.47
C TYR A 176 13.67 2.69 8.53
N GLN A 177 13.56 4.00 8.69
CA GLN A 177 14.36 4.75 9.69
C GLN A 177 14.13 4.23 11.11
N HIS A 178 12.91 3.80 11.41
CA HIS A 178 12.58 3.32 12.75
C HIS A 178 12.93 1.84 12.96
N THR A 179 12.66 0.98 11.97
CA THR A 179 12.81 -0.48 12.12
C THR A 179 14.11 -1.04 11.58
N GLN A 180 14.79 -0.30 10.68
CA GLN A 180 15.98 -0.71 9.94
C GLN A 180 15.80 -2.05 9.19
N THR A 181 14.55 -2.43 8.84
CA THR A 181 14.28 -3.67 8.14
C THR A 181 14.60 -3.57 6.66
N VAL A 182 15.20 -4.62 6.11
CA VAL A 182 15.53 -4.72 4.68
C VAL A 182 14.30 -4.61 3.81
N LEU A 183 13.15 -5.13 4.28
CA LEU A 183 11.88 -5.05 3.57
C LEU A 183 11.46 -3.60 3.31
N PHE A 184 11.47 -2.74 4.34
CA PHE A 184 11.08 -1.34 4.15
C PHE A 184 12.09 -0.56 3.32
N PHE A 185 13.37 -0.89 3.39
CA PHE A 185 14.37 -0.35 2.47
C PHE A 185 14.07 -0.76 1.02
N GLY A 186 13.82 -2.04 0.77
CA GLY A 186 13.47 -2.57 -0.54
C GLY A 186 12.18 -1.96 -1.10
N LEU A 187 11.14 -1.82 -0.27
CA LEU A 187 9.89 -1.12 -0.63
C LEU A 187 10.16 0.34 -0.98
N PHE A 188 10.89 1.07 -0.13
CA PHE A 188 11.23 2.47 -0.36
C PHE A 188 11.95 2.66 -1.70
N VAL A 189 13.00 1.88 -1.97
CA VAL A 189 13.77 2.00 -3.22
C VAL A 189 12.93 1.59 -4.43
N SER A 190 12.17 0.49 -4.34
CA SER A 190 11.35 0.00 -5.44
C SER A 190 10.22 0.97 -5.81
N VAL A 191 9.57 1.57 -4.79
CA VAL A 191 8.56 2.61 -5.01
C VAL A 191 9.20 3.89 -5.53
N ALA A 192 10.42 4.27 -5.08
CA ALA A 192 11.13 5.44 -5.59
C ALA A 192 11.43 5.31 -7.08
N VAL A 193 11.96 4.15 -7.51
CA VAL A 193 12.23 3.86 -8.92
C VAL A 193 10.93 3.85 -9.73
N PHE A 194 9.87 3.22 -9.21
CA PHE A 194 8.55 3.25 -9.84
C PHE A 194 8.02 4.68 -9.99
N THR A 195 8.07 5.48 -8.93
CA THR A 195 7.57 6.86 -8.93
C THR A 195 8.30 7.69 -9.96
N LEU A 196 9.63 7.59 -10.01
CA LEU A 196 10.44 8.28 -11.02
C LEU A 196 10.04 7.85 -12.44
N TYR A 197 9.92 6.54 -12.67
CA TYR A 197 9.52 6.03 -13.98
C TYR A 197 8.10 6.46 -14.36
N ASN A 198 7.14 6.37 -13.46
CA ASN A 198 5.75 6.76 -13.68
C ASN A 198 5.63 8.26 -14.01
N LEU A 199 6.30 9.13 -13.25
CA LEU A 199 6.27 10.59 -13.47
C LEU A 199 6.93 10.99 -14.80
N LEU A 200 8.01 10.32 -15.19
CA LEU A 200 8.74 10.63 -16.42
C LEU A 200 8.06 10.08 -17.68
N SER A 201 7.49 8.86 -17.61
CA SER A 201 6.99 8.15 -18.78
C SER A 201 5.46 8.18 -18.92
N GLY A 202 4.73 8.16 -17.80
CA GLY A 202 3.28 7.98 -17.80
C GLY A 202 2.80 6.64 -18.40
N GLN A 203 3.69 5.65 -18.54
CA GLN A 203 3.41 4.39 -19.24
C GLN A 203 3.19 3.19 -18.32
N LEU A 204 3.44 3.35 -17.02
CA LEU A 204 3.30 2.29 -16.03
C LEU A 204 2.52 2.82 -14.83
N PHE A 205 1.36 2.23 -14.55
CA PHE A 205 0.52 2.50 -13.38
C PHE A 205 0.62 1.38 -12.36
N LEU A 206 0.25 1.68 -11.10
CA LEU A 206 0.27 0.70 -10.01
C LEU A 206 -0.63 -0.51 -10.28
N GLY A 207 -1.80 -0.27 -10.84
CA GLY A 207 -2.88 -1.26 -10.93
C GLY A 207 -3.53 -1.56 -9.59
N ASP A 208 -4.60 -2.34 -9.58
CA ASP A 208 -5.30 -2.69 -8.34
C ASP A 208 -4.43 -3.56 -7.42
N PHE A 209 -3.52 -4.37 -7.98
CA PHE A 209 -2.51 -5.08 -7.19
C PHE A 209 -1.65 -4.11 -6.37
N GLY A 210 -1.09 -3.10 -7.04
CA GLY A 210 -0.19 -2.14 -6.39
C GLY A 210 -0.93 -1.21 -5.43
N SER A 211 -2.06 -0.65 -5.83
CA SER A 211 -2.81 0.30 -5.01
C SER A 211 -3.34 -0.34 -3.72
N TYR A 212 -3.90 -1.55 -3.78
CA TYR A 212 -4.35 -2.28 -2.60
C TYR A 212 -3.19 -2.78 -1.74
N GLY A 213 -2.17 -3.39 -2.36
CA GLY A 213 -1.01 -3.94 -1.64
C GLY A 213 -0.22 -2.86 -0.90
N LEU A 214 0.10 -1.74 -1.58
CA LEU A 214 0.82 -0.63 -0.96
C LEU A 214 -0.02 0.05 0.13
N SER A 215 -1.32 0.25 -0.10
CA SER A 215 -2.20 0.86 0.90
C SER A 215 -2.33 -0.03 2.14
N ALA A 216 -2.47 -1.35 1.97
CA ALA A 216 -2.49 -2.29 3.07
C ALA A 216 -1.16 -2.27 3.84
N MET A 217 -0.03 -2.30 3.12
CA MET A 217 1.29 -2.25 3.74
C MET A 217 1.52 -0.95 4.50
N MET A 218 1.12 0.19 3.94
CA MET A 218 1.20 1.49 4.63
C MET A 218 0.35 1.50 5.91
N ALA A 219 -0.90 1.05 5.84
CA ALA A 219 -1.79 1.05 7.01
C ALA A 219 -1.26 0.16 8.13
N LEU A 220 -0.82 -1.07 7.81
CA LEU A 220 -0.27 -2.01 8.78
C LEU A 220 1.06 -1.50 9.35
N ALA A 221 1.94 -0.92 8.52
CA ALA A 221 3.18 -0.30 8.96
C ALA A 221 2.91 0.89 9.90
N CYS A 222 1.90 1.72 9.64
CA CYS A 222 1.53 2.81 10.52
C CYS A 222 1.01 2.32 11.88
N LEU A 223 0.25 1.22 11.92
CA LEU A 223 -0.20 0.61 13.18
C LEU A 223 0.99 0.04 13.98
N ASP A 224 1.92 -0.64 13.31
CA ASP A 224 3.14 -1.17 13.94
C ASP A 224 4.02 -0.03 14.50
N LEU A 225 4.19 1.04 13.73
CA LEU A 225 4.94 2.22 14.17
C LEU A 225 4.24 2.94 15.32
N LEU A 226 2.92 3.05 15.31
CA LEU A 226 2.14 3.64 16.40
C LEU A 226 2.41 2.90 17.72
N HIS A 227 2.47 1.56 17.68
CA HIS A 227 2.77 0.73 18.83
C HIS A 227 4.25 0.83 19.26
N SER A 228 5.18 0.80 18.31
CA SER A 228 6.61 0.63 18.59
C SER A 228 7.38 1.95 18.77
N SER A 229 6.93 3.06 18.14
CA SER A 229 7.66 4.32 18.16
C SER A 229 7.16 5.34 19.20
N GLY A 230 5.96 5.10 19.77
CA GLY A 230 5.29 6.10 20.60
C GLY A 230 4.86 7.37 19.82
N ALA A 231 4.88 7.31 18.49
CA ALA A 231 4.41 8.42 17.65
C ALA A 231 2.90 8.62 17.81
N SER A 232 2.46 9.87 17.77
CA SER A 232 1.04 10.20 17.88
C SER A 232 0.25 9.71 16.67
N ILE A 233 -1.00 9.27 16.89
CA ILE A 233 -1.94 8.93 15.80
C ILE A 233 -2.14 10.11 14.84
N TRP A 234 -2.07 11.34 15.34
CA TRP A 234 -2.22 12.56 14.53
C TRP A 234 -1.08 12.75 13.54
N PHE A 235 0.13 12.25 13.87
CA PHE A 235 1.25 12.25 12.94
C PHE A 235 0.95 11.37 11.72
N PHE A 236 0.45 10.14 11.95
CA PHE A 236 0.06 9.25 10.86
C PHE A 236 -1.15 9.76 10.10
N ALA A 237 -2.13 10.34 10.79
CA ALA A 237 -3.28 11.00 10.16
C ALA A 237 -2.85 12.13 9.22
N ALA A 238 -1.82 12.90 9.58
CA ALA A 238 -1.27 13.95 8.72
C ALA A 238 -0.61 13.38 7.47
N ILE A 239 0.24 12.35 7.60
CA ILE A 239 0.91 11.70 6.46
C ILE A 239 -0.10 11.05 5.51
N LEU A 240 -1.12 10.39 6.07
CA LEU A 240 -2.16 9.68 5.31
C LEU A 240 -3.34 10.58 4.91
N SER A 241 -3.25 11.89 5.18
CA SER A 241 -4.35 12.83 4.95
C SER A 241 -4.82 12.88 3.50
N TYR A 242 -3.89 12.78 2.55
CA TYR A 242 -4.24 12.88 1.13
C TYR A 242 -5.20 11.76 0.66
N PRO A 243 -4.90 10.45 0.79
CA PRO A 243 -5.86 9.41 0.43
C PRO A 243 -7.18 9.52 1.18
N CYS A 244 -7.15 9.93 2.46
CA CYS A 244 -8.36 10.11 3.26
C CYS A 244 -9.22 11.28 2.77
N THR A 245 -8.62 12.40 2.38
CA THR A 245 -9.37 13.55 1.84
C THR A 245 -9.94 13.24 0.46
N GLU A 246 -9.22 12.48 -0.36
CA GLU A 246 -9.67 12.09 -1.69
C GLU A 246 -10.92 11.19 -1.64
N ILE A 247 -10.97 10.22 -0.73
CA ILE A 247 -12.18 9.38 -0.57
C ILE A 247 -13.37 10.23 -0.11
N VAL A 248 -13.18 11.17 0.82
CA VAL A 248 -14.24 12.09 1.27
C VAL A 248 -14.74 12.94 0.08
N ARG A 249 -13.82 13.50 -0.70
CA ARG A 249 -14.17 14.27 -1.91
C ARG A 249 -15.01 13.46 -2.88
N VAL A 250 -14.62 12.20 -3.15
CA VAL A 250 -15.35 11.32 -4.06
C VAL A 250 -16.75 10.99 -3.52
N ILE A 251 -16.86 10.68 -2.22
CA ILE A 251 -18.15 10.38 -1.58
C ILE A 251 -19.08 11.59 -1.67
N VAL A 252 -18.61 12.77 -1.27
CA VAL A 252 -19.39 14.02 -1.31
C VAL A 252 -19.86 14.32 -2.73
N ASN A 253 -18.99 14.21 -3.72
CA ASN A 253 -19.36 14.44 -5.11
C ASN A 253 -20.41 13.44 -5.63
N ARG A 254 -20.34 12.17 -5.22
CA ARG A 254 -21.35 11.16 -5.59
C ARG A 254 -22.69 11.45 -4.95
N LEU A 255 -22.73 11.86 -3.69
CA LEU A 255 -23.96 12.24 -2.98
C LEU A 255 -24.61 13.46 -3.62
N LEU A 256 -23.84 14.50 -3.93
CA LEU A 256 -24.33 15.73 -4.57
C LEU A 256 -24.87 15.45 -5.99
N LYS A 257 -24.22 14.58 -6.77
CA LYS A 257 -24.72 14.18 -8.10
C LYS A 257 -26.02 13.39 -8.01
N LYS A 258 -26.15 12.48 -7.04
CA LYS A 258 -27.37 11.71 -6.83
C LYS A 258 -28.56 12.60 -6.46
N THR A 259 -28.33 13.65 -5.65
CA THR A 259 -29.34 14.63 -5.27
C THR A 259 -29.78 15.47 -6.47
N LYS A 260 -28.87 15.80 -7.41
CA LYS A 260 -29.23 16.56 -8.64
C LYS A 260 -29.99 15.74 -9.68
N GLN A 261 -29.92 14.39 -9.64
CA GLN A 261 -30.67 13.51 -10.53
C GLN A 261 -32.05 13.14 -9.98
N SER A 262 -32.34 13.47 -8.71
CA SER A 262 -33.62 13.21 -8.05
C SER A 262 -34.50 14.46 -7.95
N LEU A 263 -34.07 15.60 -8.48
CA LEU A 263 -34.80 16.86 -8.66
C LEU A 263 -35.12 17.08 -10.14
#